data_60f1d43582d0ecc8154a860f6f5e4212
#
_entry.id   60f1d43582d0ecc8154a860f6f5e4212
#
_cell.length_a   1.000
_cell.length_b   1.000
_cell.length_c   1.000
_cell.angle_alpha   90.00
_cell.angle_beta   90.00
_cell.angle_gamma   90.00
#
_symmetry.space_group_name_H-M   'P 1'
#
loop_
_entity.id
_entity.type
_entity.pdbx_description
1 polymer ?
#
loop_
_entity_poly.entity_id
_entity_poly.type
_entity_poly.pdbx_seq_one_letter_code
_entity_poly.pdbx_strand_id
1 'polypeptide(L)'
;MQLKKITLCLLAAGLHLIAFSQIEHVEPLNWWTGMKNPALQLLINGKDVGSTTAVINYPSMSIKKCTKGQSNNYLFIDLIIAKNTKPGTFNINFKKEGNTVYTYQYSLLAREKDAALLKGFNPADAIYLLVPDRFANGDYSNDVVHEMREKKIDRNFDGARHGGDIRGIIDHLDYIAGMGYTAIWPTPMLENDMELYSYHGYSITNHYKVDPRFGSLDDYKELAVKAKQKGIKLIFDEVLNHTGSNYWWMNDLPFNNWLNKPDSFIRSNHRRTVNQDKYASAYDKDMMTNGWFDKTMPDMNATNPFLAKYLIQCTIWWIETLQLGGIRQDTYGYSDKTFLTNWSCSIMKEYPSFTMVGEEWSLNPLITSYWQKGKQNQDGYKSCLTTIMDFPLQSALVDALKEKEGADFSKGLAGLYEALANDFVYADPKNMLVFGDNHDMDRLFTQLNKDVDLTKMALAYLLTIRGIPQLFYGTEILMDNTGHHKNDGLIRSDFPGGWKEDSVNAFTGKGVSNDQMEVQTYLKKLLNWRKNNPVIATGSILHFAPFDGIYVYFRYNKEKTIMVVMNKNPVPVKIDVKRFAEILKGKKKAENIITGDPVSIQDNIAVPSKTTAVFSVE
;
A
#
# COMPACT_ATOMS: atom_id res chain seq x y z
N MET A 1 28.54 -36.69 -78.98
CA MET A 1 27.92 -35.48 -78.41
C MET A 1 26.75 -35.93 -77.56
N GLN A 2 26.99 -36.07 -76.26
CA GLN A 2 26.03 -36.63 -75.30
C GLN A 2 25.26 -35.47 -74.59
N LEU A 3 23.94 -35.47 -74.72
CA LEU A 3 23.04 -34.57 -73.91
C LEU A 3 22.89 -35.20 -72.50
N LYS A 4 23.30 -34.44 -71.48
CA LYS A 4 23.01 -34.78 -70.11
C LYS A 4 21.60 -34.28 -69.79
N LYS A 5 20.73 -35.19 -69.35
CA LYS A 5 19.44 -34.90 -68.76
C LYS A 5 19.63 -34.44 -67.32
N ILE A 6 19.20 -33.21 -66.96
CA ILE A 6 19.21 -32.76 -65.59
C ILE A 6 17.79 -33.06 -65.02
N THR A 7 17.72 -33.94 -64.03
CA THR A 7 16.52 -34.27 -63.27
C THR A 7 16.39 -33.27 -62.13
N LEU A 8 15.33 -32.45 -62.19
CA LEU A 8 14.99 -31.47 -61.16
C LEU A 8 14.21 -32.18 -60.04
N CYS A 9 14.85 -32.43 -58.91
CA CYS A 9 14.16 -32.87 -57.68
C CYS A 9 13.53 -31.68 -56.98
N LEU A 10 12.21 -31.58 -57.04
CA LEU A 10 11.42 -30.66 -56.20
C LEU A 10 11.40 -31.19 -54.76
N LEU A 11 12.19 -30.60 -53.86
CA LEU A 11 12.03 -30.76 -52.43
C LEU A 11 10.79 -29.94 -51.98
N ALA A 12 9.69 -30.63 -51.71
CA ALA A 12 8.55 -30.04 -50.98
C ALA A 12 8.97 -29.85 -49.52
N ALA A 13 9.49 -28.68 -49.18
CA ALA A 13 9.65 -28.25 -47.80
C ALA A 13 8.28 -28.05 -47.19
N GLY A 14 7.81 -29.03 -46.43
CA GLY A 14 6.60 -28.85 -45.59
C GLY A 14 6.90 -27.78 -44.54
N LEU A 15 6.37 -26.56 -44.75
CA LEU A 15 6.25 -25.57 -43.70
C LEU A 15 5.31 -26.17 -42.65
N HIS A 16 5.86 -26.70 -41.60
CA HIS A 16 5.15 -26.91 -40.36
C HIS A 16 4.91 -25.50 -39.77
N LEU A 17 3.74 -24.93 -40.10
CA LEU A 17 3.19 -23.83 -39.32
C LEU A 17 3.04 -24.37 -37.91
N ILE A 18 3.99 -24.04 -37.04
CA ILE A 18 3.80 -24.17 -35.60
C ILE A 18 2.63 -23.22 -35.31
N ALA A 19 1.43 -23.80 -35.18
CA ALA A 19 0.29 -23.09 -34.68
C ALA A 19 0.62 -22.71 -33.23
N PHE A 20 1.10 -21.49 -33.03
CA PHE A 20 1.21 -20.93 -31.69
C PHE A 20 -0.15 -21.08 -31.02
N SER A 21 -0.15 -21.57 -29.81
CA SER A 21 -1.33 -21.61 -28.94
C SER A 21 -2.02 -20.26 -29.02
N GLN A 22 -3.27 -20.24 -29.48
CA GLN A 22 -4.07 -19.00 -29.59
C GLN A 22 -4.70 -18.61 -28.25
N ILE A 23 -4.23 -19.18 -27.14
CA ILE A 23 -4.56 -18.74 -25.80
C ILE A 23 -3.50 -17.71 -25.40
N GLU A 24 -3.95 -16.48 -25.16
CA GLU A 24 -3.08 -15.33 -24.87
C GLU A 24 -2.97 -15.11 -23.36
N HIS A 25 -4.10 -15.19 -22.62
CA HIS A 25 -4.12 -15.03 -21.17
C HIS A 25 -4.89 -16.14 -20.49
N VAL A 26 -4.34 -16.64 -19.39
CA VAL A 26 -5.03 -17.47 -18.40
C VAL A 26 -4.74 -16.88 -17.02
N GLU A 27 -5.75 -16.33 -16.40
CA GLU A 27 -5.60 -15.61 -15.13
C GLU A 27 -6.58 -16.14 -14.07
N PRO A 28 -6.10 -16.40 -12.83
CA PRO A 28 -4.72 -16.27 -12.34
C PRO A 28 -3.75 -17.23 -13.06
N LEU A 29 -2.45 -16.86 -13.06
CA LEU A 29 -1.39 -17.59 -13.80
C LEU A 29 -1.17 -19.02 -13.29
N ASN A 30 -1.43 -19.25 -12.02
CA ASN A 30 -1.41 -20.52 -11.29
C ASN A 30 -2.30 -20.41 -10.07
N TRP A 31 -2.54 -21.53 -9.38
CA TRP A 31 -3.26 -21.52 -8.10
C TRP A 31 -2.63 -22.49 -7.12
N TRP A 32 -3.18 -22.58 -5.90
CA TRP A 32 -2.67 -23.43 -4.85
C TRP A 32 -3.70 -24.48 -4.41
N THR A 33 -3.19 -25.65 -4.04
CA THR A 33 -3.98 -26.63 -3.32
C THR A 33 -4.08 -26.25 -1.84
N GLY A 34 -5.13 -26.72 -1.15
CA GLY A 34 -5.27 -26.47 0.29
C GLY A 34 -5.82 -25.11 0.68
N MET A 35 -6.32 -24.33 -0.27
CA MET A 35 -7.05 -23.08 0.02
C MET A 35 -8.35 -23.40 0.79
N LYS A 36 -8.74 -22.51 1.73
CA LYS A 36 -10.01 -22.65 2.45
C LYS A 36 -11.22 -22.52 1.53
N ASN A 37 -11.13 -21.61 0.54
CA ASN A 37 -12.11 -21.53 -0.52
C ASN A 37 -11.73 -22.50 -1.65
N PRO A 38 -12.52 -23.57 -1.91
CA PRO A 38 -12.21 -24.54 -2.96
C PRO A 38 -12.52 -24.03 -4.38
N ALA A 39 -13.20 -22.89 -4.51
CA ALA A 39 -13.63 -22.36 -5.79
C ALA A 39 -12.55 -21.50 -6.42
N LEU A 40 -12.26 -21.75 -7.70
CA LEU A 40 -11.37 -20.98 -8.55
C LEU A 40 -12.10 -20.62 -9.84
N GLN A 41 -12.04 -19.35 -10.25
CA GLN A 41 -12.45 -18.92 -11.58
C GLN A 41 -11.19 -18.64 -12.40
N LEU A 42 -11.10 -19.22 -13.59
CA LEU A 42 -10.10 -18.84 -14.58
C LEU A 42 -10.75 -17.92 -15.61
N LEU A 43 -10.12 -16.78 -15.87
CA LEU A 43 -10.37 -15.96 -17.04
C LEU A 43 -9.43 -16.47 -18.15
N ILE A 44 -10.01 -16.87 -19.27
CA ILE A 44 -9.27 -17.31 -20.45
C ILE A 44 -9.53 -16.31 -21.56
N ASN A 45 -8.46 -15.78 -22.13
CA ASN A 45 -8.50 -14.95 -23.32
C ASN A 45 -7.70 -15.60 -24.45
N GLY A 46 -8.26 -15.55 -25.66
CA GLY A 46 -7.65 -16.08 -26.88
C GLY A 46 -8.67 -16.12 -28.00
N LYS A 47 -8.21 -16.14 -29.24
CA LYS A 47 -9.06 -16.07 -30.42
C LYS A 47 -10.15 -17.15 -30.40
N ASP A 48 -11.42 -16.73 -30.45
CA ASP A 48 -12.63 -17.59 -30.47
C ASP A 48 -12.72 -18.64 -29.33
N VAL A 49 -11.98 -18.46 -28.23
CA VAL A 49 -11.98 -19.42 -27.11
C VAL A 49 -13.38 -19.56 -26.48
N GLY A 50 -14.19 -18.52 -26.51
CA GLY A 50 -15.58 -18.52 -26.03
C GLY A 50 -16.52 -19.45 -26.81
N SER A 51 -16.12 -19.91 -28.02
CA SER A 51 -16.87 -20.92 -28.80
C SER A 51 -16.50 -22.36 -28.44
N THR A 52 -15.59 -22.57 -27.49
CA THR A 52 -15.09 -23.88 -27.07
C THR A 52 -15.71 -24.34 -25.75
N THR A 53 -15.55 -25.63 -25.46
CA THR A 53 -15.84 -26.22 -24.15
C THR A 53 -14.54 -26.67 -23.51
N ALA A 54 -14.25 -26.24 -22.30
CA ALA A 54 -13.07 -26.67 -21.56
C ALA A 54 -13.27 -28.08 -20.97
N VAL A 55 -12.26 -28.92 -21.09
CA VAL A 55 -12.20 -30.25 -20.47
C VAL A 55 -10.92 -30.37 -19.68
N ILE A 56 -11.05 -30.76 -18.43
CA ILE A 56 -9.94 -30.99 -17.50
C ILE A 56 -10.07 -32.41 -16.96
N ASN A 57 -8.95 -33.13 -16.95
CA ASN A 57 -8.87 -34.44 -16.28
C ASN A 57 -7.76 -34.37 -15.25
N TYR A 58 -8.13 -34.03 -14.01
CA TYR A 58 -7.21 -33.97 -12.88
C TYR A 58 -7.88 -34.51 -11.61
N PRO A 59 -7.22 -35.40 -10.85
CA PRO A 59 -7.86 -36.03 -9.68
C PRO A 59 -8.34 -35.02 -8.65
N SER A 60 -9.53 -35.23 -8.14
CA SER A 60 -10.16 -34.40 -7.08
C SER A 60 -10.39 -32.94 -7.49
N MET A 61 -10.50 -32.68 -8.79
CA MET A 61 -10.87 -31.39 -9.35
C MET A 61 -12.01 -31.54 -10.35
N SER A 62 -12.91 -30.56 -10.44
CA SER A 62 -14.01 -30.58 -11.38
C SER A 62 -14.32 -29.18 -11.94
N ILE A 63 -14.77 -29.13 -13.18
CA ILE A 63 -15.39 -27.93 -13.76
C ILE A 63 -16.83 -27.85 -13.25
N LYS A 64 -17.16 -26.77 -12.56
CA LYS A 64 -18.52 -26.48 -12.12
C LYS A 64 -19.33 -25.85 -13.25
N LYS A 65 -18.71 -24.91 -13.99
CA LYS A 65 -19.36 -24.17 -15.08
C LYS A 65 -18.31 -23.57 -16.02
N CYS A 66 -18.63 -23.53 -17.31
CA CYS A 66 -17.97 -22.68 -18.29
C CYS A 66 -18.96 -21.58 -18.71
N THR A 67 -18.51 -20.33 -18.69
CA THR A 67 -19.34 -19.18 -19.10
C THR A 67 -18.60 -18.42 -20.17
N LYS A 68 -19.21 -18.30 -21.34
CA LYS A 68 -18.71 -17.48 -22.44
C LYS A 68 -18.85 -16.01 -22.10
N GLY A 69 -17.84 -15.19 -22.43
CA GLY A 69 -17.96 -13.74 -22.42
C GLY A 69 -18.94 -13.23 -23.48
N GLN A 70 -19.25 -11.95 -23.47
CA GLN A 70 -19.95 -11.30 -24.59
C GLN A 70 -19.06 -11.24 -25.83
N SER A 71 -17.78 -10.99 -25.65
CA SER A 71 -16.77 -11.24 -26.69
C SER A 71 -16.52 -12.74 -26.84
N ASN A 72 -16.39 -13.20 -28.10
CA ASN A 72 -16.03 -14.58 -28.41
C ASN A 72 -14.62 -14.96 -27.95
N ASN A 73 -13.78 -13.99 -27.64
CA ASN A 73 -12.39 -14.21 -27.24
C ASN A 73 -12.25 -14.49 -25.75
N TYR A 74 -13.35 -14.62 -25.01
CA TYR A 74 -13.30 -14.89 -23.56
C TYR A 74 -14.14 -16.10 -23.14
N LEU A 75 -13.53 -16.89 -22.27
CA LEU A 75 -14.18 -18.00 -21.56
C LEU A 75 -13.83 -17.93 -20.07
N PHE A 76 -14.82 -18.01 -19.21
CA PHE A 76 -14.66 -18.12 -17.78
C PHE A 76 -14.91 -19.56 -17.34
N ILE A 77 -13.97 -20.15 -16.60
CA ILE A 77 -14.06 -21.53 -16.11
C ILE A 77 -14.12 -21.51 -14.59
N ASP A 78 -15.27 -21.84 -14.02
CA ASP A 78 -15.41 -22.05 -12.58
C ASP A 78 -14.99 -23.48 -12.23
N LEU A 79 -13.97 -23.62 -11.40
CA LEU A 79 -13.41 -24.88 -10.91
C LEU A 79 -13.72 -25.09 -9.44
N ILE A 80 -13.81 -26.37 -9.04
CA ILE A 80 -13.77 -26.79 -7.65
C ILE A 80 -12.53 -27.64 -7.45
N ILE A 81 -11.67 -27.22 -6.54
CA ILE A 81 -10.43 -27.88 -6.13
C ILE A 81 -10.69 -28.51 -4.76
N ALA A 82 -10.88 -29.83 -4.71
CA ALA A 82 -11.17 -30.50 -3.45
C ALA A 82 -9.95 -30.44 -2.50
N LYS A 83 -10.21 -30.55 -1.21
CA LYS A 83 -9.16 -30.45 -0.16
C LYS A 83 -8.04 -31.49 -0.30
N ASN A 84 -8.34 -32.64 -0.90
CA ASN A 84 -7.37 -33.72 -1.13
C ASN A 84 -6.64 -33.65 -2.48
N THR A 85 -6.91 -32.61 -3.29
CA THR A 85 -6.20 -32.40 -4.56
C THR A 85 -4.70 -32.22 -4.28
N LYS A 86 -3.87 -32.91 -5.06
CA LYS A 86 -2.40 -32.81 -4.96
C LYS A 86 -1.88 -31.68 -5.83
N PRO A 87 -0.75 -31.06 -5.47
CA PRO A 87 -0.05 -30.16 -6.38
C PRO A 87 0.41 -30.91 -7.65
N GLY A 88 0.47 -30.19 -8.75
CA GLY A 88 0.93 -30.73 -10.04
C GLY A 88 0.43 -29.89 -11.20
N THR A 89 0.76 -30.31 -12.40
CA THR A 89 0.40 -29.64 -13.63
C THR A 89 -0.59 -30.47 -14.43
N PHE A 90 -1.56 -29.81 -15.06
CA PHE A 90 -2.57 -30.48 -15.86
C PHE A 90 -2.89 -29.67 -17.12
N ASN A 91 -3.47 -30.35 -18.13
CA ASN A 91 -3.90 -29.72 -19.35
C ASN A 91 -5.37 -29.29 -19.27
N ILE A 92 -5.64 -28.07 -19.66
CA ILE A 92 -6.97 -27.58 -20.01
C ILE A 92 -7.11 -27.75 -21.53
N ASN A 93 -7.98 -28.69 -21.96
CA ASN A 93 -8.24 -28.94 -23.37
C ASN A 93 -9.50 -28.18 -23.78
N PHE A 94 -9.37 -27.28 -24.72
CA PHE A 94 -10.49 -26.54 -25.31
C PHE A 94 -10.99 -27.28 -26.55
N LYS A 95 -12.25 -27.72 -26.51
CA LYS A 95 -12.85 -28.52 -27.57
C LYS A 95 -13.90 -27.73 -28.36
N LYS A 96 -13.87 -27.88 -29.67
CA LYS A 96 -14.90 -27.40 -30.59
C LYS A 96 -15.39 -28.57 -31.44
N GLU A 97 -16.69 -28.82 -31.45
CA GLU A 97 -17.31 -29.95 -32.15
C GLU A 97 -16.67 -31.31 -31.82
N GLY A 98 -16.28 -31.49 -30.53
CA GLY A 98 -15.65 -32.72 -30.03
C GLY A 98 -14.13 -32.79 -30.21
N ASN A 99 -13.55 -31.99 -31.10
CA ASN A 99 -12.10 -31.96 -31.36
C ASN A 99 -11.38 -30.98 -30.45
N THR A 100 -10.21 -31.33 -29.92
CA THR A 100 -9.35 -30.40 -29.17
C THR A 100 -8.72 -29.42 -30.15
N VAL A 101 -9.02 -28.13 -29.97
CA VAL A 101 -8.49 -27.03 -30.81
C VAL A 101 -7.34 -26.30 -30.13
N TYR A 102 -7.36 -26.22 -28.78
CA TYR A 102 -6.29 -25.64 -27.97
C TYR A 102 -6.02 -26.51 -26.76
N THR A 103 -4.79 -26.48 -26.27
CA THR A 103 -4.38 -27.07 -24.99
C THR A 103 -3.53 -26.06 -24.25
N TYR A 104 -3.87 -25.80 -22.99
CA TYR A 104 -3.07 -24.95 -22.10
C TYR A 104 -2.67 -25.74 -20.86
N GLN A 105 -1.39 -25.67 -20.50
CA GLN A 105 -0.87 -26.32 -19.30
C GLN A 105 -1.01 -25.38 -18.10
N TYR A 106 -1.75 -25.80 -17.08
CA TYR A 106 -2.00 -25.02 -15.86
C TYR A 106 -1.41 -25.71 -14.64
N SER A 107 -0.90 -24.91 -13.69
CA SER A 107 -0.21 -25.42 -12.50
C SER A 107 -1.00 -25.17 -11.22
N LEU A 108 -1.13 -26.21 -10.40
CA LEU A 108 -1.51 -26.12 -9.00
C LEU A 108 -0.26 -26.32 -8.14
N LEU A 109 0.09 -25.29 -7.37
CA LEU A 109 1.25 -25.28 -6.51
C LEU A 109 0.92 -25.86 -5.14
N ALA A 110 1.92 -26.38 -4.44
CA ALA A 110 1.81 -26.61 -3.01
C ALA A 110 1.75 -25.26 -2.30
N ARG A 111 0.78 -25.11 -1.40
CA ARG A 111 0.72 -23.93 -0.56
C ARG A 111 1.86 -23.95 0.46
N GLU A 112 2.49 -22.79 0.70
CA GLU A 112 3.49 -22.66 1.76
C GLU A 112 2.91 -23.12 3.10
N LYS A 113 3.72 -23.82 3.89
CA LYS A 113 3.35 -24.23 5.23
C LYS A 113 3.01 -22.98 6.04
N ASP A 114 1.86 -23.03 6.70
CA ASP A 114 1.37 -21.92 7.53
C ASP A 114 1.02 -20.62 6.79
N ALA A 115 0.91 -20.62 5.45
CA ALA A 115 0.49 -19.45 4.69
C ALA A 115 -0.86 -18.88 5.17
N ALA A 116 -1.78 -19.72 5.63
CA ALA A 116 -3.05 -19.29 6.25
C ALA A 116 -2.85 -18.56 7.61
N LEU A 117 -1.66 -18.62 8.20
CA LEU A 117 -1.28 -17.98 9.47
C LEU A 117 -0.46 -16.70 9.26
N LEU A 118 -0.38 -16.19 8.02
CA LEU A 118 0.28 -14.92 7.73
C LEU A 118 -0.23 -13.82 8.66
N LYS A 119 0.71 -13.17 9.34
CA LYS A 119 0.43 -12.05 10.24
C LYS A 119 0.67 -10.75 9.51
N GLY A 120 -0.37 -9.92 9.43
CA GLY A 120 -0.27 -8.59 8.88
C GLY A 120 0.56 -7.65 9.75
N PHE A 121 0.81 -6.44 9.23
CA PHE A 121 1.37 -5.36 10.02
C PHE A 121 0.37 -4.96 11.14
N ASN A 122 0.89 -4.37 12.21
CA ASN A 122 0.11 -4.07 13.42
C ASN A 122 0.76 -2.91 14.20
N PRO A 123 0.20 -2.46 15.32
CA PRO A 123 0.75 -1.33 16.08
C PRO A 123 2.19 -1.47 16.57
N ALA A 124 2.79 -2.66 16.55
CA ALA A 124 4.20 -2.83 16.85
C ALA A 124 5.13 -2.47 15.68
N ASP A 125 4.56 -2.39 14.48
CA ASP A 125 5.33 -2.07 13.27
C ASP A 125 5.51 -0.55 13.09
N ALA A 126 6.51 -0.20 12.28
CA ALA A 126 6.71 1.11 11.69
C ALA A 126 6.95 0.92 10.19
N ILE A 127 6.14 1.58 9.39
CA ILE A 127 6.09 1.39 7.94
C ILE A 127 6.93 2.47 7.24
N TYR A 128 7.78 2.05 6.31
CA TYR A 128 8.49 2.92 5.39
C TYR A 128 7.80 2.90 4.03
N LEU A 129 7.11 3.99 3.67
CA LEU A 129 6.50 4.20 2.36
C LEU A 129 7.56 4.71 1.40
N LEU A 130 7.73 4.09 0.25
CA LEU A 130 8.67 4.50 -0.77
C LEU A 130 8.06 4.45 -2.18
N VAL A 131 8.59 5.30 -3.06
CA VAL A 131 8.29 5.28 -4.50
C VAL A 131 9.45 4.58 -5.20
N PRO A 132 9.28 3.36 -5.73
CA PRO A 132 10.38 2.55 -6.28
C PRO A 132 11.23 3.31 -7.30
N ASP A 133 10.57 3.93 -8.28
CA ASP A 133 11.23 4.72 -9.34
C ASP A 133 12.13 5.86 -8.82
N ARG A 134 11.90 6.33 -7.58
CA ARG A 134 12.55 7.51 -6.98
C ARG A 134 13.42 7.17 -5.78
N PHE A 135 13.50 5.91 -5.39
CA PHE A 135 14.25 5.51 -4.19
C PHE A 135 15.70 5.17 -4.50
N ALA A 136 15.94 4.20 -5.37
CA ALA A 136 17.29 3.84 -5.81
C ALA A 136 17.27 2.99 -7.07
N ASN A 137 18.25 3.20 -7.95
CA ASN A 137 18.49 2.41 -9.15
C ASN A 137 19.57 1.35 -8.87
N GLY A 138 19.16 0.09 -8.83
CA GLY A 138 20.06 -1.05 -8.61
C GLY A 138 20.43 -1.80 -9.88
N ASP A 139 19.58 -1.71 -10.92
CA ASP A 139 19.80 -2.37 -12.21
C ASP A 139 19.55 -1.42 -13.39
N TYR A 140 20.59 -0.74 -13.83
CA TYR A 140 20.54 0.18 -14.98
C TYR A 140 20.18 -0.49 -16.31
N SER A 141 20.16 -1.81 -16.39
CA SER A 141 19.83 -2.53 -17.62
C SER A 141 18.33 -2.59 -17.89
N ASN A 142 17.49 -2.41 -16.85
CA ASN A 142 16.03 -2.42 -16.94
C ASN A 142 15.42 -1.02 -17.12
N ASP A 143 16.22 0.04 -17.03
CA ASP A 143 15.79 1.44 -17.12
C ASP A 143 14.90 1.72 -18.35
N VAL A 144 15.25 1.11 -19.48
CA VAL A 144 14.54 1.27 -20.76
C VAL A 144 14.21 -0.10 -21.35
N VAL A 145 12.92 -0.39 -21.44
CA VAL A 145 12.41 -1.61 -22.04
C VAL A 145 11.75 -1.27 -23.38
N HIS A 146 12.24 -1.89 -24.45
CA HIS A 146 11.87 -1.55 -25.84
C HIS A 146 10.36 -1.69 -26.12
N GLU A 147 9.72 -2.66 -25.52
CA GLU A 147 8.30 -2.99 -25.70
C GLU A 147 7.37 -2.02 -24.94
N MET A 148 7.89 -1.30 -23.93
CA MET A 148 7.10 -0.35 -23.14
C MET A 148 6.96 0.99 -23.88
N ARG A 149 5.84 1.70 -23.64
CA ARG A 149 5.50 2.97 -24.32
C ARG A 149 6.36 4.13 -23.85
N GLU A 150 6.52 4.34 -22.55
CA GLU A 150 7.44 5.33 -21.99
C GLU A 150 8.84 4.75 -21.97
N LYS A 151 9.68 5.19 -22.92
CA LYS A 151 11.01 4.63 -23.20
C LYS A 151 12.16 5.50 -22.70
N LYS A 152 11.86 6.64 -22.10
CA LYS A 152 12.88 7.62 -21.72
C LYS A 152 12.97 7.76 -20.21
N ILE A 153 14.20 7.71 -19.71
CA ILE A 153 14.54 8.17 -18.37
C ILE A 153 14.95 9.64 -18.45
N ASP A 154 14.42 10.47 -17.57
CA ASP A 154 14.81 11.89 -17.49
C ASP A 154 14.63 12.41 -16.06
N ARG A 155 15.70 12.31 -15.27
CA ARG A 155 15.73 12.81 -13.88
C ARG A 155 15.58 14.34 -13.74
N ASN A 156 15.60 15.07 -14.86
CA ASN A 156 15.35 16.52 -14.87
C ASN A 156 13.87 16.86 -15.13
N PHE A 157 13.06 15.86 -15.45
CA PHE A 157 11.62 16.02 -15.63
C PHE A 157 10.86 15.22 -14.56
N ASP A 158 10.27 15.89 -13.62
CA ASP A 158 9.58 15.35 -12.47
C ASP A 158 8.44 14.35 -12.80
N GLY A 159 7.86 14.44 -14.00
CA GLY A 159 6.84 13.53 -14.52
C GLY A 159 7.38 12.28 -15.22
N ALA A 160 8.69 12.22 -15.55
CA ALA A 160 9.29 11.06 -16.21
C ALA A 160 9.68 9.96 -15.23
N ARG A 161 10.06 8.82 -15.75
CA ARG A 161 10.75 7.78 -14.98
C ARG A 161 12.18 8.21 -14.67
N HIS A 162 12.67 7.82 -13.49
CA HIS A 162 14.02 8.11 -13.02
C HIS A 162 14.89 6.84 -12.90
N GLY A 163 14.28 5.65 -13.01
CA GLY A 163 14.99 4.37 -13.10
C GLY A 163 15.22 3.66 -11.78
N GLY A 164 14.65 4.13 -10.68
CA GLY A 164 14.67 3.33 -9.45
C GLY A 164 13.86 2.04 -9.60
N ASP A 165 14.27 0.97 -8.91
CA ASP A 165 13.79 -0.39 -9.16
C ASP A 165 13.78 -1.30 -7.92
N ILE A 166 13.33 -2.55 -8.09
CA ILE A 166 13.29 -3.56 -7.02
C ILE A 166 14.70 -3.88 -6.53
N ARG A 167 15.70 -3.91 -7.40
CA ARG A 167 17.10 -4.18 -7.04
C ARG A 167 17.64 -3.08 -6.13
N GLY A 168 17.35 -1.82 -6.44
CA GLY A 168 17.70 -0.69 -5.59
C GLY A 168 17.07 -0.77 -4.20
N ILE A 169 15.82 -1.23 -4.09
CA ILE A 169 15.20 -1.47 -2.78
C ILE A 169 15.93 -2.59 -2.04
N ILE A 170 16.22 -3.71 -2.70
CA ILE A 170 16.94 -4.86 -2.11
C ILE A 170 18.29 -4.43 -1.57
N ASP A 171 19.07 -3.65 -2.33
CA ASP A 171 20.41 -3.21 -1.96
C ASP A 171 20.42 -2.28 -0.74
N HIS A 172 19.29 -1.63 -0.44
CA HIS A 172 19.15 -0.70 0.68
C HIS A 172 18.29 -1.25 1.85
N LEU A 173 17.96 -2.55 1.85
CA LEU A 173 17.23 -3.16 2.98
C LEU A 173 17.98 -3.07 4.30
N ASP A 174 19.32 -3.04 4.29
CA ASP A 174 20.13 -2.87 5.51
C ASP A 174 19.98 -1.46 6.11
N TYR A 175 19.90 -0.44 5.26
CA TYR A 175 19.58 0.91 5.68
C TYR A 175 18.20 0.97 6.34
N ILE A 176 17.18 0.43 5.68
CA ILE A 176 15.78 0.44 6.16
C ILE A 176 15.67 -0.29 7.51
N ALA A 177 16.25 -1.50 7.60
CA ALA A 177 16.29 -2.28 8.84
C ALA A 177 17.08 -1.55 9.96
N GLY A 178 18.23 -0.96 9.60
CA GLY A 178 19.10 -0.21 10.51
C GLY A 178 18.46 1.06 11.06
N MET A 179 17.60 1.72 10.29
CA MET A 179 16.76 2.82 10.77
C MET A 179 15.74 2.36 11.82
N GLY A 180 15.32 1.09 11.79
CA GLY A 180 14.36 0.53 12.74
C GLY A 180 12.97 0.27 12.17
N TYR A 181 12.78 0.41 10.85
CA TYR A 181 11.52 0.06 10.17
C TYR A 181 11.30 -1.45 10.17
N THR A 182 10.05 -1.86 10.28
CA THR A 182 9.64 -3.28 10.33
C THR A 182 8.67 -3.65 9.22
N ALA A 183 8.31 -2.70 8.38
CA ALA A 183 7.56 -2.92 7.16
C ALA A 183 7.97 -1.90 6.08
N ILE A 184 7.91 -2.33 4.82
CA ILE A 184 8.03 -1.46 3.65
C ILE A 184 6.72 -1.49 2.87
N TRP A 185 6.33 -0.33 2.38
CA TRP A 185 5.21 -0.15 1.47
C TRP A 185 5.71 0.59 0.22
N PRO A 186 6.15 -0.14 -0.84
CA PRO A 186 6.38 0.47 -2.14
C PRO A 186 5.04 0.84 -2.81
N THR A 187 4.99 1.98 -3.52
CA THR A 187 3.87 2.27 -4.44
C THR A 187 3.78 1.18 -5.52
N PRO A 188 2.69 1.08 -6.30
CA PRO A 188 2.47 -0.09 -7.15
C PRO A 188 3.63 -0.39 -8.10
N MET A 189 4.06 -1.64 -8.14
CA MET A 189 5.13 -2.13 -9.02
C MET A 189 4.61 -3.04 -10.15
N LEU A 190 3.30 -3.08 -10.36
CA LEU A 190 2.70 -3.78 -11.48
C LEU A 190 2.87 -3.00 -12.77
N GLU A 191 2.77 -3.71 -13.89
CA GLU A 191 2.94 -3.13 -15.22
C GLU A 191 2.06 -1.88 -15.39
N ASN A 192 2.71 -0.78 -15.78
CA ASN A 192 2.08 0.50 -16.06
C ASN A 192 2.56 1.00 -17.42
N ASP A 193 2.04 0.41 -18.51
CA ASP A 193 2.44 0.70 -19.88
C ASP A 193 1.69 1.91 -20.44
N MET A 194 1.88 3.05 -19.78
CA MET A 194 1.36 4.35 -20.20
C MET A 194 2.45 5.15 -20.93
N GLU A 195 2.03 6.11 -21.75
CA GLU A 195 2.96 6.95 -22.54
C GLU A 195 3.79 7.93 -21.72
N LEU A 196 3.23 8.40 -20.58
CA LEU A 196 3.82 9.36 -19.66
C LEU A 196 3.40 9.07 -18.22
N TYR A 197 4.16 9.56 -17.27
CA TYR A 197 3.89 9.45 -15.82
C TYR A 197 3.81 7.99 -15.32
N SER A 198 4.33 7.02 -16.06
CA SER A 198 4.24 5.61 -15.68
C SER A 198 4.99 5.27 -14.38
N TYR A 199 5.85 6.17 -13.92
CA TYR A 199 6.62 6.02 -12.68
C TYR A 199 5.77 5.83 -11.43
N HIS A 200 4.55 6.39 -11.40
CA HIS A 200 3.70 6.36 -10.20
C HIS A 200 3.05 4.98 -9.94
N GLY A 201 2.86 4.15 -10.98
CA GLY A 201 2.34 2.79 -10.85
C GLY A 201 0.82 2.64 -10.80
N TYR A 202 0.03 3.71 -10.62
CA TYR A 202 -1.42 3.61 -10.38
C TYR A 202 -2.28 3.38 -11.62
N SER A 203 -1.75 3.55 -12.85
CA SER A 203 -2.46 3.23 -14.11
C SER A 203 -2.08 1.82 -14.59
N ILE A 204 -2.44 0.79 -13.81
CA ILE A 204 -2.05 -0.61 -14.04
C ILE A 204 -2.57 -1.11 -15.39
N THR A 205 -1.70 -1.70 -16.21
CA THR A 205 -2.03 -2.29 -17.51
C THR A 205 -2.02 -3.83 -17.51
N ASN A 206 -1.54 -4.45 -16.44
CA ASN A 206 -1.63 -5.88 -16.20
C ASN A 206 -1.51 -6.20 -14.70
N HIS A 207 -2.59 -6.73 -14.11
CA HIS A 207 -2.64 -7.05 -12.68
C HIS A 207 -1.80 -8.27 -12.25
N TYR A 208 -1.33 -9.10 -13.19
CA TYR A 208 -0.52 -10.30 -12.90
C TYR A 208 0.92 -10.18 -13.35
N LYS A 209 1.36 -8.97 -13.76
CA LYS A 209 2.71 -8.75 -14.28
C LYS A 209 3.40 -7.62 -13.54
N VAL A 210 4.64 -7.86 -13.12
CA VAL A 210 5.52 -6.81 -12.62
C VAL A 210 5.94 -5.91 -13.78
N ASP A 211 6.05 -4.61 -13.57
CA ASP A 211 6.57 -3.70 -14.58
C ASP A 211 8.04 -4.05 -14.86
N PRO A 212 8.40 -4.39 -16.09
CA PRO A 212 9.75 -4.87 -16.40
C PRO A 212 10.84 -3.81 -16.15
N ARG A 213 10.45 -2.53 -16.02
CA ARG A 213 11.37 -1.45 -15.65
C ARG A 213 11.61 -1.37 -14.14
N PHE A 214 10.86 -2.11 -13.33
CA PHE A 214 11.14 -2.35 -11.92
C PHE A 214 11.86 -3.68 -11.68
N GLY A 215 11.77 -4.62 -12.62
CA GLY A 215 12.34 -5.95 -12.54
C GLY A 215 11.34 -7.05 -12.92
N SER A 216 11.69 -8.27 -12.58
CA SER A 216 10.89 -9.47 -12.84
C SER A 216 10.03 -9.87 -11.63
N LEU A 217 9.12 -10.83 -11.82
CA LEU A 217 8.40 -11.47 -10.71
C LEU A 217 9.36 -12.16 -9.73
N ASP A 218 10.47 -12.71 -10.23
CA ASP A 218 11.45 -13.37 -9.37
C ASP A 218 12.27 -12.36 -8.55
N ASP A 219 12.57 -11.16 -9.08
CA ASP A 219 13.13 -10.05 -8.29
C ASP A 219 12.17 -9.61 -7.19
N TYR A 220 10.86 -9.58 -7.47
CA TYR A 220 9.87 -9.21 -6.46
C TYR A 220 9.76 -10.27 -5.36
N LYS A 221 9.84 -11.56 -5.71
CA LYS A 221 9.93 -12.65 -4.73
C LYS A 221 11.21 -12.57 -3.91
N GLU A 222 12.35 -12.25 -4.56
CA GLU A 222 13.63 -12.03 -3.87
C GLU A 222 13.53 -10.90 -2.85
N LEU A 223 12.92 -9.76 -3.23
CA LEU A 223 12.64 -8.65 -2.30
C LEU A 223 11.84 -9.13 -1.09
N ALA A 224 10.75 -9.86 -1.31
CA ALA A 224 9.90 -10.37 -0.23
C ALA A 224 10.67 -11.30 0.73
N VAL A 225 11.49 -12.21 0.19
CA VAL A 225 12.31 -13.14 0.98
C VAL A 225 13.37 -12.38 1.77
N LYS A 226 14.12 -11.47 1.14
CA LYS A 226 15.19 -10.71 1.79
C LYS A 226 14.66 -9.74 2.85
N ALA A 227 13.54 -9.08 2.59
CA ALA A 227 12.86 -8.24 3.57
C ALA A 227 12.45 -9.06 4.81
N LYS A 228 11.82 -10.22 4.60
CA LYS A 228 11.43 -11.14 5.67
C LYS A 228 12.62 -11.61 6.51
N GLN A 229 13.77 -11.92 5.88
CA GLN A 229 15.00 -12.32 6.57
C GLN A 229 15.52 -11.20 7.51
N LYS A 230 15.27 -9.94 7.18
CA LYS A 230 15.60 -8.77 8.01
C LYS A 230 14.48 -8.38 8.99
N GLY A 231 13.41 -9.17 9.09
CA GLY A 231 12.26 -8.88 9.93
C GLY A 231 11.38 -7.75 9.41
N ILE A 232 11.47 -7.45 8.11
CA ILE A 232 10.67 -6.43 7.42
C ILE A 232 9.52 -7.11 6.68
N LYS A 233 8.30 -6.67 6.94
CA LYS A 233 7.08 -7.07 6.21
C LYS A 233 6.97 -6.30 4.89
N LEU A 234 6.53 -6.98 3.84
CA LEU A 234 6.22 -6.34 2.56
C LEU A 234 4.72 -6.04 2.49
N ILE A 235 4.36 -4.78 2.28
CA ILE A 235 2.98 -4.33 2.07
C ILE A 235 2.81 -4.07 0.58
N PHE A 236 1.77 -4.66 0.00
CA PHE A 236 1.44 -4.50 -1.42
C PHE A 236 0.45 -3.35 -1.59
N ASP A 237 0.74 -2.42 -2.50
CA ASP A 237 -0.18 -1.34 -2.88
C ASP A 237 -1.07 -1.84 -4.01
N GLU A 238 -2.35 -1.99 -3.74
CA GLU A 238 -3.34 -2.59 -4.63
C GLU A 238 -4.32 -1.56 -5.16
N VAL A 239 -4.58 -1.59 -6.46
CA VAL A 239 -5.50 -0.69 -7.15
C VAL A 239 -6.65 -1.51 -7.70
N LEU A 240 -7.82 -1.46 -7.05
CA LEU A 240 -9.00 -2.24 -7.43
C LEU A 240 -10.14 -1.39 -8.01
N ASN A 241 -10.05 -0.06 -7.92
CA ASN A 241 -11.08 0.83 -8.42
C ASN A 241 -11.01 1.04 -9.93
N HIS A 242 -9.83 1.21 -10.44
CA HIS A 242 -9.58 1.57 -11.85
C HIS A 242 -8.42 0.80 -12.42
N THR A 243 -8.26 0.89 -13.73
CA THR A 243 -7.15 0.29 -14.48
C THR A 243 -6.51 1.36 -15.37
N GLY A 244 -5.37 1.08 -15.99
CA GLY A 244 -4.80 1.95 -17.01
C GLY A 244 -5.57 1.87 -18.33
N SER A 245 -5.69 2.98 -19.05
CA SER A 245 -6.39 3.02 -20.35
C SER A 245 -5.69 2.19 -21.44
N ASN A 246 -4.49 1.69 -21.20
CA ASN A 246 -3.77 0.78 -22.08
C ASN A 246 -3.79 -0.68 -21.58
N TYR A 247 -4.68 -1.04 -20.65
CA TYR A 247 -4.82 -2.41 -20.20
C TYR A 247 -5.11 -3.35 -21.38
N TRP A 248 -4.53 -4.53 -21.40
CA TRP A 248 -4.60 -5.46 -22.55
C TRP A 248 -6.03 -5.79 -23.00
N TRP A 249 -7.02 -5.74 -22.11
CA TRP A 249 -8.44 -5.97 -22.46
C TRP A 249 -9.19 -4.76 -23.02
N MET A 250 -8.59 -3.55 -23.05
CA MET A 250 -9.30 -2.32 -23.44
C MET A 250 -9.87 -2.34 -24.87
N ASN A 251 -9.20 -3.07 -25.77
CA ASN A 251 -9.65 -3.16 -27.17
C ASN A 251 -10.74 -4.22 -27.39
N ASP A 252 -10.95 -5.12 -26.43
CA ASP A 252 -11.94 -6.20 -26.49
C ASP A 252 -12.33 -6.61 -25.07
N LEU A 253 -13.37 -5.98 -24.53
CA LEU A 253 -13.82 -6.24 -23.17
C LEU A 253 -14.54 -7.59 -23.05
N PRO A 254 -14.33 -8.35 -21.96
CA PRO A 254 -15.05 -9.62 -21.73
C PRO A 254 -16.57 -9.48 -21.74
N PHE A 255 -17.06 -8.38 -21.16
CA PHE A 255 -18.47 -8.00 -21.07
C PHE A 255 -18.63 -6.49 -21.30
N ASN A 256 -19.74 -6.04 -21.86
CA ASN A 256 -20.01 -4.62 -22.07
C ASN A 256 -20.05 -3.81 -20.76
N ASN A 257 -20.35 -4.47 -19.65
CA ASN A 257 -20.34 -3.88 -18.30
C ASN A 257 -19.08 -4.28 -17.50
N TRP A 258 -17.95 -4.49 -18.15
CA TRP A 258 -16.66 -4.74 -17.48
C TRP A 258 -16.09 -3.48 -16.86
N LEU A 259 -16.26 -2.36 -17.55
CA LEU A 259 -15.96 -1.01 -17.07
C LEU A 259 -17.25 -0.22 -16.88
N ASN A 260 -17.22 0.75 -16.00
CA ASN A 260 -18.26 1.76 -15.91
C ASN A 260 -18.02 2.85 -16.96
N LYS A 261 -19.10 3.29 -17.61
CA LYS A 261 -19.06 4.34 -18.66
C LYS A 261 -17.97 4.10 -19.74
N PRO A 262 -17.94 2.91 -20.39
CA PRO A 262 -16.82 2.51 -21.26
C PRO A 262 -16.71 3.35 -22.54
N ASP A 263 -17.83 3.96 -23.00
CA ASP A 263 -17.90 4.66 -24.29
C ASP A 263 -17.29 6.07 -24.27
N SER A 264 -17.11 6.66 -23.07
CA SER A 264 -16.58 8.00 -22.94
C SER A 264 -16.05 8.29 -21.54
N PHE A 265 -15.00 9.10 -21.48
CA PHE A 265 -14.50 9.60 -20.20
C PHE A 265 -15.53 10.48 -19.50
N ILE A 266 -16.05 9.99 -18.38
CA ILE A 266 -16.88 10.75 -17.45
C ILE A 266 -16.19 10.71 -16.09
N ARG A 267 -15.64 11.85 -15.66
CA ARG A 267 -14.86 11.95 -14.45
C ARG A 267 -15.72 11.77 -13.21
N SER A 268 -15.20 11.07 -12.19
CA SER A 268 -15.78 11.02 -10.85
C SER A 268 -15.95 12.42 -10.28
N ASN A 269 -17.02 12.66 -9.54
CA ASN A 269 -17.20 13.92 -8.81
C ASN A 269 -16.28 14.01 -7.56
N HIS A 270 -15.56 12.94 -7.21
CA HIS A 270 -14.66 12.83 -6.06
C HIS A 270 -15.32 13.22 -4.71
N ARG A 271 -16.66 13.05 -4.58
CA ARG A 271 -17.42 13.38 -3.35
C ARG A 271 -17.65 12.12 -2.50
N ARG A 272 -16.58 11.58 -1.93
CA ARG A 272 -16.57 10.32 -1.14
C ARG A 272 -17.66 10.25 -0.08
N THR A 273 -18.03 11.38 0.53
CA THR A 273 -19.08 11.47 1.55
C THR A 273 -20.45 10.99 1.09
N VAL A 274 -20.73 10.93 -0.21
CA VAL A 274 -22.01 10.40 -0.73
C VAL A 274 -22.25 8.94 -0.34
N ASN A 275 -21.19 8.20 -0.01
CA ASN A 275 -21.28 6.82 0.45
C ASN A 275 -22.04 6.67 1.78
N GLN A 276 -21.90 7.64 2.68
CA GLN A 276 -22.50 7.65 4.01
C GLN A 276 -23.72 8.58 4.10
N ASP A 277 -23.82 9.54 3.17
CA ASP A 277 -24.87 10.55 3.19
C ASP A 277 -26.21 9.96 2.73
N LYS A 278 -27.17 9.90 3.67
CA LYS A 278 -28.53 9.43 3.37
C LYS A 278 -29.35 10.37 2.47
N TYR A 279 -28.90 11.63 2.35
CA TYR A 279 -29.55 12.64 1.52
C TYR A 279 -28.90 12.80 0.14
N ALA A 280 -27.76 12.15 -0.10
CA ALA A 280 -27.08 12.24 -1.37
C ALA A 280 -27.96 11.71 -2.51
N SER A 281 -27.98 12.46 -3.62
CA SER A 281 -28.72 12.07 -4.81
C SER A 281 -28.19 10.76 -5.40
N ALA A 282 -29.04 10.01 -6.09
CA ALA A 282 -28.60 8.81 -6.84
C ALA A 282 -27.59 9.19 -7.94
N TYR A 283 -27.75 10.37 -8.56
CA TYR A 283 -26.83 10.89 -9.55
C TYR A 283 -25.41 11.09 -8.98
N ASP A 284 -25.29 11.74 -7.82
CA ASP A 284 -23.98 12.00 -7.22
C ASP A 284 -23.31 10.72 -6.71
N LYS A 285 -24.10 9.75 -6.23
CA LYS A 285 -23.60 8.41 -5.88
C LYS A 285 -23.06 7.69 -7.12
N ASP A 286 -23.80 7.67 -8.21
CA ASP A 286 -23.37 7.08 -9.48
C ASP A 286 -22.10 7.77 -10.00
N MET A 287 -22.05 9.09 -9.97
CA MET A 287 -20.88 9.84 -10.42
C MET A 287 -19.65 9.60 -9.56
N MET A 288 -19.81 9.36 -8.26
CA MET A 288 -18.69 9.04 -7.37
C MET A 288 -18.15 7.63 -7.60
N THR A 289 -19.03 6.63 -7.67
CA THR A 289 -18.64 5.21 -7.66
C THR A 289 -18.47 4.60 -9.04
N ASN A 290 -18.95 5.25 -10.08
CA ASN A 290 -18.92 4.75 -11.46
C ASN A 290 -18.28 5.75 -12.43
N GLY A 291 -17.84 6.92 -11.96
CA GLY A 291 -17.04 7.86 -12.75
C GLY A 291 -15.56 7.47 -12.73
N TRP A 292 -14.86 7.70 -13.83
CA TRP A 292 -13.43 7.41 -13.93
C TRP A 292 -12.62 8.30 -12.96
N PHE A 293 -11.61 7.74 -12.34
CA PHE A 293 -10.75 8.51 -11.45
C PHE A 293 -10.02 9.63 -12.18
N ASP A 294 -9.41 9.30 -13.32
CA ASP A 294 -8.84 10.25 -14.27
C ASP A 294 -9.02 9.75 -15.70
N LYS A 295 -8.68 10.58 -16.70
CA LYS A 295 -8.82 10.25 -18.13
C LYS A 295 -8.06 8.96 -18.51
N THR A 296 -6.95 8.69 -17.88
CA THR A 296 -6.12 7.51 -18.12
C THR A 296 -6.41 6.36 -17.16
N MET A 297 -7.44 6.51 -16.30
CA MET A 297 -7.81 5.57 -15.25
C MET A 297 -9.29 5.17 -15.34
N PRO A 298 -9.66 4.35 -16.34
CA PRO A 298 -11.02 3.82 -16.49
C PRO A 298 -11.49 3.07 -15.26
N ASP A 299 -12.72 3.34 -14.85
CA ASP A 299 -13.33 2.74 -13.67
C ASP A 299 -13.79 1.30 -13.93
N MET A 300 -13.37 0.37 -13.07
CA MET A 300 -13.73 -1.05 -13.16
C MET A 300 -15.08 -1.31 -12.50
N ASN A 301 -16.01 -1.91 -13.23
CA ASN A 301 -17.33 -2.24 -12.69
C ASN A 301 -17.30 -3.50 -11.81
N ALA A 302 -16.89 -3.32 -10.57
CA ALA A 302 -16.83 -4.42 -9.59
C ALA A 302 -18.22 -4.98 -9.17
N THR A 303 -19.33 -4.45 -9.70
CA THR A 303 -20.66 -5.09 -9.60
C THR A 303 -20.81 -6.26 -10.57
N ASN A 304 -19.97 -6.34 -11.62
CA ASN A 304 -19.88 -7.51 -12.48
C ASN A 304 -19.27 -8.68 -11.68
N PRO A 305 -19.98 -9.81 -11.50
CA PRO A 305 -19.54 -10.89 -10.63
C PRO A 305 -18.27 -11.61 -11.11
N PHE A 306 -17.98 -11.58 -12.41
CA PHE A 306 -16.75 -12.15 -12.96
C PHE A 306 -15.54 -11.27 -12.65
N LEU A 307 -15.69 -9.96 -12.81
CA LEU A 307 -14.64 -9.00 -12.47
C LEU A 307 -14.40 -8.96 -10.96
N ALA A 308 -15.47 -8.93 -10.15
CA ALA A 308 -15.33 -8.97 -8.69
C ALA A 308 -14.51 -10.18 -8.23
N LYS A 309 -14.81 -11.37 -8.79
CA LYS A 309 -14.08 -12.59 -8.46
C LYS A 309 -12.64 -12.55 -8.97
N TYR A 310 -12.41 -12.02 -10.17
CA TYR A 310 -11.08 -11.82 -10.73
C TYR A 310 -10.21 -10.96 -9.80
N LEU A 311 -10.71 -9.81 -9.34
CA LEU A 311 -9.99 -8.90 -8.45
C LEU A 311 -9.69 -9.55 -7.08
N ILE A 312 -10.68 -10.25 -6.48
CA ILE A 312 -10.45 -10.97 -5.21
C ILE A 312 -9.36 -12.04 -5.37
N GLN A 313 -9.40 -12.80 -6.46
CA GLN A 313 -8.41 -13.83 -6.73
C GLN A 313 -7.02 -13.25 -7.04
N CYS A 314 -6.97 -12.10 -7.70
CA CYS A 314 -5.72 -11.37 -7.93
C CYS A 314 -5.05 -11.01 -6.60
N THR A 315 -5.79 -10.41 -5.67
CA THR A 315 -5.31 -10.11 -4.31
C THR A 315 -4.75 -11.36 -3.62
N ILE A 316 -5.50 -12.46 -3.62
CA ILE A 316 -5.07 -13.72 -3.01
C ILE A 316 -3.81 -14.27 -3.70
N TRP A 317 -3.73 -14.14 -5.02
CA TRP A 317 -2.57 -14.61 -5.79
C TRP A 317 -1.29 -13.87 -5.38
N TRP A 318 -1.36 -12.54 -5.18
CA TRP A 318 -0.22 -11.75 -4.71
C TRP A 318 0.14 -12.07 -3.26
N ILE A 319 -0.84 -12.27 -2.37
CA ILE A 319 -0.60 -12.68 -0.99
C ILE A 319 0.19 -13.99 -0.93
N GLU A 320 -0.25 -15.01 -1.69
CA GLU A 320 0.42 -16.34 -1.72
C GLU A 320 1.78 -16.26 -2.42
N THR A 321 1.88 -15.51 -3.53
CA THR A 321 3.12 -15.42 -4.32
C THR A 321 4.25 -14.74 -3.55
N LEU A 322 3.96 -13.69 -2.81
CA LEU A 322 4.95 -12.88 -2.10
C LEU A 322 4.96 -13.10 -0.59
N GLN A 323 4.04 -13.91 -0.04
CA GLN A 323 3.88 -14.10 1.42
C GLN A 323 3.77 -12.76 2.15
N LEU A 324 2.88 -11.90 1.67
CA LEU A 324 2.73 -10.50 2.06
C LEU A 324 2.50 -10.30 3.56
N GLY A 325 3.01 -9.21 4.09
CA GLY A 325 2.73 -8.71 5.43
C GLY A 325 1.56 -7.73 5.53
N GLY A 326 0.90 -7.44 4.43
CA GLY A 326 -0.29 -6.58 4.37
C GLY A 326 -0.59 -6.03 3.00
N ILE A 327 -1.72 -5.34 2.89
CA ILE A 327 -2.17 -4.63 1.67
C ILE A 327 -2.56 -3.21 2.04
N ARG A 328 -2.19 -2.25 1.19
CA ARG A 328 -2.84 -0.95 1.12
C ARG A 328 -3.75 -0.93 -0.10
N GLN A 329 -5.03 -0.67 0.11
CA GLN A 329 -6.01 -0.53 -0.97
C GLN A 329 -6.17 0.95 -1.31
N ASP A 330 -5.75 1.27 -2.52
CA ASP A 330 -5.87 2.59 -3.14
C ASP A 330 -7.34 3.01 -3.30
N THR A 331 -7.63 4.31 -3.14
CA THR A 331 -8.95 4.90 -3.42
C THR A 331 -10.12 4.07 -2.88
N TYR A 332 -10.06 3.62 -1.61
CA TYR A 332 -10.97 2.61 -1.05
C TYR A 332 -12.45 2.96 -1.24
N GLY A 333 -12.85 4.19 -0.91
CA GLY A 333 -14.26 4.62 -0.96
C GLY A 333 -14.82 4.88 -2.37
N TYR A 334 -14.04 4.67 -3.43
CA TYR A 334 -14.50 4.86 -4.83
C TYR A 334 -15.20 3.63 -5.39
N SER A 335 -14.82 2.44 -4.96
CA SER A 335 -15.42 1.19 -5.45
C SER A 335 -16.77 0.88 -4.81
N ASP A 336 -17.53 -0.02 -5.44
CA ASP A 336 -18.82 -0.51 -4.92
C ASP A 336 -18.68 -1.08 -3.50
N LYS A 337 -19.55 -0.66 -2.57
CA LYS A 337 -19.51 -1.07 -1.16
C LYS A 337 -19.68 -2.58 -0.95
N THR A 338 -20.52 -3.21 -1.75
CA THR A 338 -20.76 -4.67 -1.68
C THR A 338 -19.53 -5.44 -2.11
N PHE A 339 -18.89 -4.98 -3.19
CA PHE A 339 -17.61 -5.52 -3.62
C PHE A 339 -16.54 -5.38 -2.53
N LEU A 340 -16.38 -4.18 -1.94
CA LEU A 340 -15.38 -3.94 -0.87
C LEU A 340 -15.60 -4.84 0.35
N THR A 341 -16.86 -5.08 0.73
CA THR A 341 -17.19 -6.05 1.78
C THR A 341 -16.77 -7.46 1.37
N ASN A 342 -17.16 -7.90 0.17
CA ASN A 342 -16.87 -9.24 -0.32
C ASN A 342 -15.37 -9.48 -0.46
N TRP A 343 -14.63 -8.49 -0.99
CA TRP A 343 -13.19 -8.53 -1.13
C TRP A 343 -12.51 -8.66 0.25
N SER A 344 -12.75 -7.70 1.14
CA SER A 344 -12.09 -7.68 2.45
C SER A 344 -12.44 -8.92 3.30
N CYS A 345 -13.70 -9.36 3.28
CA CYS A 345 -14.14 -10.54 4.05
C CYS A 345 -13.61 -11.86 3.44
N SER A 346 -13.44 -11.96 2.12
CA SER A 346 -12.83 -13.12 1.47
C SER A 346 -11.38 -13.29 1.90
N ILE A 347 -10.61 -12.20 1.94
CA ILE A 347 -9.23 -12.21 2.40
C ILE A 347 -9.16 -12.57 3.88
N MET A 348 -9.96 -11.95 4.74
CA MET A 348 -9.95 -12.22 6.18
C MET A 348 -10.44 -13.64 6.52
N LYS A 349 -11.28 -14.24 5.68
CA LYS A 349 -11.67 -15.64 5.81
C LYS A 349 -10.50 -16.59 5.52
N GLU A 350 -9.73 -16.28 4.48
CA GLU A 350 -8.55 -17.07 4.11
C GLU A 350 -7.39 -16.85 5.08
N TYR A 351 -7.14 -15.58 5.49
CA TYR A 351 -6.02 -15.14 6.32
C TYR A 351 -6.52 -14.36 7.55
N PRO A 352 -6.96 -15.02 8.63
CA PRO A 352 -7.64 -14.34 9.75
C PRO A 352 -6.79 -13.32 10.51
N SER A 353 -5.47 -13.41 10.42
CA SER A 353 -4.51 -12.50 11.09
C SER A 353 -3.86 -11.49 10.13
N PHE A 354 -4.37 -11.40 8.91
CA PHE A 354 -3.85 -10.48 7.90
C PHE A 354 -4.35 -9.04 8.14
N THR A 355 -3.65 -8.06 7.59
CA THR A 355 -4.01 -6.65 7.73
C THR A 355 -4.15 -5.99 6.36
N MET A 356 -5.25 -5.28 6.19
CA MET A 356 -5.52 -4.45 5.03
C MET A 356 -5.79 -3.03 5.51
N VAL A 357 -5.14 -2.03 4.92
CA VAL A 357 -5.42 -0.62 5.13
C VAL A 357 -6.10 -0.02 3.91
N GLY A 358 -7.20 0.68 4.12
CA GLY A 358 -7.92 1.41 3.07
C GLY A 358 -7.57 2.89 3.09
N GLU A 359 -7.39 3.45 1.91
CA GLU A 359 -7.24 4.88 1.76
C GLU A 359 -8.62 5.54 1.63
N GLU A 360 -9.05 6.23 2.67
CA GLU A 360 -10.21 7.11 2.65
C GLU A 360 -9.78 8.52 3.05
N TRP A 361 -9.48 9.35 2.05
CA TRP A 361 -8.99 10.70 2.29
C TRP A 361 -10.12 11.64 2.74
N SER A 362 -10.42 11.58 3.99
CA SER A 362 -11.36 12.49 4.63
C SER A 362 -10.78 13.03 5.94
N LEU A 363 -10.92 14.33 6.17
CA LEU A 363 -10.54 14.95 7.45
C LEU A 363 -11.61 14.77 8.54
N ASN A 364 -12.75 14.17 8.18
CA ASN A 364 -13.83 13.90 9.12
C ASN A 364 -13.73 12.47 9.67
N PRO A 365 -13.49 12.30 10.99
CA PRO A 365 -13.34 10.96 11.58
C PRO A 365 -14.61 10.11 11.48
N LEU A 366 -15.80 10.70 11.32
CA LEU A 366 -17.03 9.95 11.09
C LEU A 366 -17.05 9.27 9.71
N ILE A 367 -16.45 9.90 8.70
CA ILE A 367 -16.33 9.34 7.35
C ILE A 367 -15.27 8.23 7.31
N THR A 368 -14.10 8.48 7.88
CA THR A 368 -13.03 7.48 7.91
C THR A 368 -13.40 6.24 8.73
N SER A 369 -14.00 6.43 9.92
CA SER A 369 -14.40 5.32 10.78
C SER A 369 -15.46 4.39 10.18
N TYR A 370 -16.25 4.88 9.22
CA TYR A 370 -17.34 4.14 8.57
C TYR A 370 -16.86 2.80 7.96
N TRP A 371 -15.65 2.78 7.42
CA TRP A 371 -15.09 1.65 6.70
C TRP A 371 -14.43 0.59 7.58
N GLN A 372 -14.18 0.89 8.87
CA GLN A 372 -13.41 0.01 9.73
C GLN A 372 -14.22 -1.22 10.18
N LYS A 373 -13.58 -2.39 10.18
CA LYS A 373 -14.13 -3.63 10.73
C LYS A 373 -14.64 -3.42 12.17
N GLY A 374 -15.86 -3.85 12.43
CA GLY A 374 -16.49 -3.74 13.76
C GLY A 374 -17.27 -2.44 13.96
N LYS A 375 -17.17 -1.46 13.08
CA LYS A 375 -17.99 -0.25 13.13
C LYS A 375 -19.47 -0.58 12.95
N GLN A 376 -20.32 -0.03 13.83
CA GLN A 376 -21.76 -0.11 13.71
C GLN A 376 -22.25 1.12 12.92
N ASN A 377 -22.63 0.91 11.67
CA ASN A 377 -23.11 1.95 10.78
C ASN A 377 -24.65 2.00 10.74
N GLN A 378 -25.23 3.18 10.63
CA GLN A 378 -26.69 3.37 10.66
C GLN A 378 -27.41 2.74 9.46
N ASP A 379 -26.71 2.68 8.30
CA ASP A 379 -27.22 2.03 7.06
C ASP A 379 -27.00 0.52 7.04
N GLY A 380 -26.45 -0.05 8.12
CA GLY A 380 -26.16 -1.47 8.26
C GLY A 380 -24.93 -1.94 7.50
N TYR A 381 -24.15 -1.04 6.86
CA TYR A 381 -22.91 -1.41 6.18
C TYR A 381 -21.92 -2.05 7.15
N LYS A 382 -21.30 -3.14 6.71
CA LYS A 382 -20.29 -3.90 7.45
C LYS A 382 -19.06 -4.12 6.57
N SER A 383 -17.89 -4.03 7.17
CA SER A 383 -16.62 -4.25 6.51
C SER A 383 -15.76 -5.25 7.29
N CYS A 384 -14.85 -5.92 6.59
CA CYS A 384 -13.77 -6.69 7.19
C CYS A 384 -12.40 -5.97 7.06
N LEU A 385 -12.40 -4.71 6.64
CA LEU A 385 -11.20 -3.89 6.54
C LEU A 385 -10.65 -3.57 7.93
N THR A 386 -9.43 -4.00 8.21
CA THR A 386 -8.86 -3.92 9.56
C THR A 386 -8.37 -2.54 9.94
N THR A 387 -7.85 -1.78 8.97
CA THR A 387 -7.11 -0.53 9.19
C THR A 387 -7.56 0.53 8.20
N ILE A 388 -7.57 1.78 8.62
CA ILE A 388 -7.83 2.96 7.79
C ILE A 388 -6.71 3.98 8.00
N MET A 389 -6.38 4.75 6.97
CA MET A 389 -5.45 5.88 7.06
C MET A 389 -6.09 7.03 7.87
N ASP A 390 -5.37 7.54 8.87
CA ASP A 390 -5.87 8.54 9.82
C ASP A 390 -5.59 9.98 9.33
N PHE A 391 -6.22 10.35 8.22
CA PHE A 391 -6.15 11.72 7.69
C PHE A 391 -6.65 12.78 8.69
N PRO A 392 -7.68 12.51 9.52
CA PRO A 392 -8.09 13.48 10.56
C PRO A 392 -6.97 13.81 11.53
N LEU A 393 -6.25 12.80 12.03
CA LEU A 393 -5.13 13.02 12.96
C LEU A 393 -3.92 13.66 12.27
N GLN A 394 -3.66 13.31 11.00
CA GLN A 394 -2.60 13.93 10.20
C GLN A 394 -2.79 15.44 10.09
N SER A 395 -3.98 15.89 9.66
CA SER A 395 -4.29 17.31 9.55
C SER A 395 -4.21 18.02 10.92
N ALA A 396 -4.80 17.42 11.96
CA ALA A 396 -4.78 17.99 13.29
C ALA A 396 -3.35 18.13 13.85
N LEU A 397 -2.45 17.19 13.57
CA LEU A 397 -1.05 17.27 14.00
C LEU A 397 -0.32 18.44 13.32
N VAL A 398 -0.45 18.55 12.00
CA VAL A 398 0.21 19.62 11.23
C VAL A 398 -0.33 20.99 11.64
N ASP A 399 -1.66 21.13 11.72
CA ASP A 399 -2.30 22.38 12.13
C ASP A 399 -1.91 22.75 13.57
N ALA A 400 -1.94 21.80 14.51
CA ALA A 400 -1.54 22.03 15.89
C ALA A 400 -0.12 22.57 16.04
N LEU A 401 0.81 22.10 15.23
CA LEU A 401 2.20 22.54 15.27
C LEU A 401 2.41 23.93 14.63
N LYS A 402 1.62 24.29 13.62
CA LYS A 402 1.72 25.57 12.89
C LYS A 402 0.93 26.70 13.55
N GLU A 403 -0.23 26.42 14.09
CA GLU A 403 -1.14 27.43 14.63
C GLU A 403 -0.59 28.06 15.91
N LYS A 404 -0.98 29.32 16.15
CA LYS A 404 -0.64 30.01 17.38
C LYS A 404 -1.49 29.44 18.54
N GLU A 405 -0.85 29.18 19.68
CA GLU A 405 -1.54 28.76 20.89
C GLU A 405 -2.51 29.84 21.39
N GLY A 406 -3.66 29.40 21.88
CA GLY A 406 -4.67 30.29 22.46
C GLY A 406 -5.38 31.22 21.48
N ALA A 407 -5.21 31.00 20.16
CA ALA A 407 -5.93 31.76 19.14
C ALA A 407 -7.45 31.46 19.13
N ASP A 408 -7.80 30.24 19.53
CA ASP A 408 -9.16 29.70 19.62
C ASP A 408 -9.14 28.52 20.60
N PHE A 409 -10.29 28.13 21.15
CA PHE A 409 -10.42 27.00 22.09
C PHE A 409 -10.02 25.66 21.47
N SER A 410 -10.16 25.50 20.13
CA SER A 410 -9.87 24.26 19.36
C SER A 410 -8.61 24.36 18.53
N LYS A 411 -7.77 25.41 18.69
CA LYS A 411 -6.57 25.63 17.90
C LYS A 411 -5.29 25.24 18.64
N GLY A 412 -4.22 25.08 17.88
CA GLY A 412 -2.94 24.64 18.41
C GLY A 412 -3.01 23.22 18.99
N LEU A 413 -2.31 22.98 20.09
CA LEU A 413 -2.28 21.65 20.73
C LEU A 413 -3.66 21.22 21.26
N ALA A 414 -4.60 22.16 21.52
CA ALA A 414 -5.98 21.82 21.88
C ALA A 414 -6.69 21.07 20.74
N GLY A 415 -6.50 21.49 19.48
CA GLY A 415 -7.04 20.78 18.31
C GLY A 415 -6.51 19.36 18.17
N LEU A 416 -5.22 19.15 18.46
CA LEU A 416 -4.64 17.82 18.45
C LEU A 416 -5.19 16.93 19.58
N TYR A 417 -5.40 17.50 20.77
CA TYR A 417 -6.05 16.81 21.89
C TYR A 417 -7.47 16.38 21.53
N GLU A 418 -8.27 17.24 20.92
CA GLU A 418 -9.65 16.95 20.49
C GLU A 418 -9.67 15.90 19.38
N ALA A 419 -8.73 15.95 18.43
CA ALA A 419 -8.62 14.93 17.38
C ALA A 419 -8.39 13.54 17.97
N LEU A 420 -7.54 13.41 18.99
CA LEU A 420 -7.32 12.15 19.69
C LEU A 420 -8.54 11.75 20.53
N ALA A 421 -9.24 12.70 21.15
CA ALA A 421 -10.46 12.45 21.90
C ALA A 421 -11.58 11.85 21.03
N ASN A 422 -11.58 12.10 19.71
CA ASN A 422 -12.51 11.49 18.76
C ASN A 422 -12.31 9.98 18.56
N ASP A 423 -11.33 9.36 19.21
CA ASP A 423 -11.09 7.91 19.12
C ASP A 423 -12.32 7.05 19.45
N PHE A 424 -13.28 7.58 20.19
CA PHE A 424 -14.55 6.89 20.50
C PHE A 424 -15.41 6.60 19.25
N VAL A 425 -15.17 7.26 18.12
CA VAL A 425 -15.91 6.98 16.87
C VAL A 425 -15.36 5.77 16.11
N TYR A 426 -14.10 5.39 16.33
CA TYR A 426 -13.47 4.24 15.69
C TYR A 426 -13.80 2.95 16.43
N ALA A 427 -13.97 1.85 15.67
CA ALA A 427 -14.15 0.53 16.27
C ALA A 427 -12.85 0.02 16.91
N ASP A 428 -11.70 0.35 16.31
CA ASP A 428 -10.37 -0.02 16.80
C ASP A 428 -9.35 1.09 16.49
N PRO A 429 -9.26 2.13 17.35
CA PRO A 429 -8.34 3.24 17.11
C PRO A 429 -6.86 2.85 17.18
N LYS A 430 -6.50 1.71 17.82
CA LYS A 430 -5.11 1.24 17.86
C LYS A 430 -4.63 0.73 16.49
N ASN A 431 -5.54 0.29 15.66
CA ASN A 431 -5.23 -0.18 14.30
C ASN A 431 -5.45 0.89 13.22
N MET A 432 -5.41 2.18 13.57
CA MET A 432 -5.36 3.27 12.57
C MET A 432 -3.92 3.44 12.06
N LEU A 433 -3.75 3.69 10.75
CA LEU A 433 -2.45 4.03 10.18
C LEU A 433 -2.23 5.54 10.32
N VAL A 434 -1.23 5.93 11.12
CA VAL A 434 -0.92 7.34 11.43
C VAL A 434 0.32 7.79 10.66
N PHE A 435 0.30 9.01 10.15
CA PHE A 435 1.36 9.55 9.29
C PHE A 435 1.40 11.08 9.36
N GLY A 436 2.53 11.67 8.94
CA GLY A 436 2.70 13.11 8.80
C GLY A 436 2.57 13.58 7.36
N ASP A 437 3.04 12.74 6.45
CA ASP A 437 2.97 12.92 5.00
C ASP A 437 2.87 11.57 4.29
N ASN A 438 2.57 11.63 2.99
CA ASN A 438 2.63 10.50 2.07
C ASN A 438 2.99 10.99 0.65
N HIS A 439 2.91 10.11 -0.33
CA HIS A 439 3.26 10.38 -1.71
C HIS A 439 2.24 11.26 -2.49
N ASP A 440 1.09 11.62 -1.89
CA ASP A 440 0.00 12.39 -2.49
C ASP A 440 -0.22 13.76 -1.81
N MET A 441 0.60 14.11 -0.84
CA MET A 441 0.53 15.41 -0.15
C MET A 441 1.90 16.01 0.05
N ASP A 442 1.93 17.33 0.27
CA ASP A 442 3.18 18.04 0.57
C ASP A 442 3.96 17.35 1.69
N ARG A 443 5.27 17.30 1.53
CA ARG A 443 6.15 16.68 2.52
C ARG A 443 6.02 17.33 3.88
N LEU A 444 6.15 16.55 4.94
CA LEU A 444 5.99 17.02 6.33
C LEU A 444 6.85 18.26 6.64
N PHE A 445 8.11 18.26 6.18
CA PHE A 445 9.01 19.40 6.37
C PHE A 445 8.50 20.67 5.66
N THR A 446 7.95 20.55 4.45
CA THR A 446 7.27 21.64 3.72
C THR A 446 6.04 22.12 4.49
N GLN A 447 5.18 21.19 4.93
CA GLN A 447 3.97 21.52 5.69
C GLN A 447 4.27 22.30 6.97
N LEU A 448 5.41 22.02 7.60
CA LEU A 448 5.89 22.66 8.83
C LEU A 448 6.82 23.86 8.58
N ASN A 449 6.76 24.46 7.38
CA ASN A 449 7.52 25.67 7.00
C ASN A 449 9.05 25.50 7.15
N LYS A 450 9.55 24.28 6.94
CA LYS A 450 10.97 23.92 7.10
C LYS A 450 11.53 24.13 8.52
N ASP A 451 10.68 24.03 9.52
CA ASP A 451 11.09 24.08 10.92
C ASP A 451 11.54 22.66 11.37
N VAL A 452 12.84 22.52 11.61
CA VAL A 452 13.48 21.27 12.02
C VAL A 452 12.92 20.75 13.36
N ASP A 453 12.72 21.66 14.32
CA ASP A 453 12.24 21.30 15.65
C ASP A 453 10.78 20.85 15.62
N LEU A 454 9.90 21.56 14.88
CA LEU A 454 8.53 21.12 14.69
C LEU A 454 8.45 19.78 13.98
N THR A 455 9.36 19.52 13.02
CA THR A 455 9.44 18.22 12.34
C THR A 455 9.81 17.11 13.30
N LYS A 456 10.83 17.30 14.16
CA LYS A 456 11.19 16.36 15.23
C LYS A 456 10.01 16.14 16.20
N MET A 457 9.26 17.21 16.56
CA MET A 457 8.08 17.10 17.39
C MET A 457 7.00 16.22 16.77
N ALA A 458 6.70 16.41 15.46
CA ALA A 458 5.74 15.58 14.75
C ALA A 458 6.17 14.11 14.69
N LEU A 459 7.43 13.84 14.37
CA LEU A 459 7.98 12.47 14.32
C LEU A 459 7.88 11.77 15.68
N ALA A 460 8.21 12.47 16.77
CA ALA A 460 8.09 11.90 18.11
C ALA A 460 6.62 11.60 18.48
N TYR A 461 5.69 12.50 18.14
CA TYR A 461 4.26 12.26 18.35
C TYR A 461 3.80 11.01 17.58
N LEU A 462 4.06 10.92 16.29
CA LEU A 462 3.67 9.78 15.44
C LEU A 462 4.22 8.45 15.95
N LEU A 463 5.43 8.45 16.49
CA LEU A 463 6.08 7.23 16.99
C LEU A 463 5.68 6.85 18.42
N THR A 464 4.98 7.72 19.15
CA THR A 464 4.59 7.46 20.54
C THR A 464 3.10 7.43 20.79
N ILE A 465 2.30 8.02 19.88
CA ILE A 465 0.82 7.95 19.95
C ILE A 465 0.30 6.54 19.60
N ARG A 466 -0.99 6.33 19.71
CA ARG A 466 -1.65 5.10 19.23
C ARG A 466 -1.59 4.98 17.71
N GLY A 467 -1.69 3.78 17.19
CA GLY A 467 -1.72 3.50 15.77
C GLY A 467 -0.43 2.91 15.21
N ILE A 468 -0.42 2.72 13.91
CA ILE A 468 0.66 2.13 13.13
C ILE A 468 1.34 3.27 12.38
N PRO A 469 2.54 3.72 12.77
CA PRO A 469 3.20 4.84 12.10
C PRO A 469 3.67 4.45 10.69
N GLN A 470 3.36 5.30 9.73
CA GLN A 470 3.91 5.31 8.39
C GLN A 470 4.73 6.58 8.19
N LEU A 471 5.94 6.44 7.69
CA LEU A 471 6.82 7.53 7.33
C LEU A 471 7.17 7.43 5.84
N PHE A 472 7.13 8.56 5.15
CA PHE A 472 7.45 8.64 3.74
C PHE A 472 8.96 8.76 3.54
N TYR A 473 9.53 8.04 2.57
CA TYR A 473 10.97 8.07 2.31
C TYR A 473 11.46 9.51 2.15
N GLY A 474 12.62 9.79 2.71
CA GLY A 474 13.22 11.13 2.69
C GLY A 474 12.72 12.08 3.79
N THR A 475 11.65 11.75 4.52
CA THR A 475 11.23 12.54 5.70
C THR A 475 12.32 12.54 6.78
N GLU A 476 13.07 11.44 6.90
CA GLU A 476 14.20 11.31 7.81
C GLU A 476 15.38 12.23 7.50
N ILE A 477 15.45 12.75 6.28
CA ILE A 477 16.51 13.67 5.83
C ILE A 477 15.94 15.00 5.37
N LEU A 478 14.77 15.37 5.87
CA LEU A 478 14.14 16.68 5.64
C LEU A 478 13.93 17.02 4.15
N MET A 479 13.60 16.02 3.31
CA MET A 479 13.21 16.30 1.93
C MET A 479 11.97 17.19 1.91
N ASP A 480 11.96 18.17 1.00
CA ASP A 480 10.88 19.15 0.87
C ASP A 480 10.45 19.38 -0.58
N ASN A 481 9.27 19.96 -0.76
CA ASN A 481 8.73 20.40 -2.04
C ASN A 481 8.29 21.86 -1.99
N THR A 482 8.99 22.70 -1.25
CA THR A 482 8.68 24.12 -1.07
C THR A 482 8.64 24.86 -2.41
N GLY A 483 7.59 25.65 -2.63
CA GLY A 483 7.33 26.34 -3.90
C GLY A 483 6.66 25.47 -4.97
N HIS A 484 6.47 24.18 -4.71
CA HIS A 484 5.93 23.21 -5.66
C HIS A 484 4.76 22.42 -5.06
N HIS A 485 3.86 23.10 -4.36
CA HIS A 485 2.69 22.50 -3.73
C HIS A 485 1.83 21.75 -4.75
N LYS A 486 1.38 20.55 -4.37
CA LYS A 486 0.56 19.68 -5.22
C LYS A 486 1.22 19.26 -6.54
N ASN A 487 2.54 19.36 -6.65
CA ASN A 487 3.28 18.76 -7.75
C ASN A 487 3.76 17.37 -7.34
N ASP A 488 3.03 16.33 -7.73
CA ASP A 488 3.28 14.95 -7.35
C ASP A 488 4.70 14.48 -7.67
N GLY A 489 5.25 14.88 -8.81
CA GLY A 489 6.59 14.49 -9.22
C GLY A 489 7.68 15.06 -8.31
N LEU A 490 7.48 16.29 -7.80
CA LEU A 490 8.41 16.94 -6.87
C LEU A 490 8.18 16.51 -5.40
N ILE A 491 6.96 16.18 -5.02
CA ILE A 491 6.67 15.50 -3.76
C ILE A 491 7.43 14.17 -3.71
N ARG A 492 7.49 13.46 -4.85
CA ARG A 492 8.15 12.16 -5.06
C ARG A 492 9.55 12.32 -5.66
N SER A 493 10.32 13.32 -5.24
CA SER A 493 11.70 13.54 -5.71
C SER A 493 12.64 12.41 -5.32
N ASP A 494 13.77 12.30 -6.02
CA ASP A 494 14.76 11.24 -5.82
C ASP A 494 15.36 11.24 -4.42
N PHE A 495 15.54 10.05 -3.84
CA PHE A 495 16.27 9.91 -2.59
C PHE A 495 17.77 10.10 -2.85
N PRO A 496 18.44 11.04 -2.16
CA PRO A 496 19.85 11.33 -2.40
C PRO A 496 20.76 10.13 -2.13
N GLY A 497 21.51 9.72 -3.13
CA GLY A 497 22.40 8.57 -3.09
C GLY A 497 21.81 7.30 -3.71
N GLY A 498 20.60 7.38 -4.27
CA GLY A 498 19.96 6.28 -5.00
C GLY A 498 20.58 5.99 -6.37
N TRP A 499 21.38 6.91 -6.91
CA TRP A 499 22.07 6.75 -8.21
C TRP A 499 23.57 6.91 -8.05
N LYS A 500 24.33 6.23 -8.92
CA LYS A 500 25.81 6.22 -8.86
C LYS A 500 26.43 7.60 -9.01
N GLU A 501 25.79 8.48 -9.77
CA GLU A 501 26.24 9.85 -10.05
C GLU A 501 25.88 10.86 -8.96
N ASP A 502 25.10 10.48 -7.96
CA ASP A 502 24.67 11.38 -6.90
C ASP A 502 25.87 11.85 -6.06
N SER A 503 26.02 13.17 -5.93
CA SER A 503 27.08 13.79 -5.13
C SER A 503 26.81 13.70 -3.63
N VAL A 504 25.52 13.64 -3.24
CA VAL A 504 25.03 13.47 -1.87
C VAL A 504 24.51 12.04 -1.72
N ASN A 505 24.83 11.39 -0.60
CA ASN A 505 24.38 10.04 -0.31
C ASN A 505 23.86 9.95 1.13
N ALA A 506 22.53 9.94 1.27
CA ALA A 506 21.88 9.92 2.57
C ALA A 506 21.88 8.51 3.23
N PHE A 507 22.14 7.44 2.48
CA PHE A 507 22.34 6.10 3.03
C PHE A 507 23.62 6.01 3.84
N THR A 508 24.65 6.74 3.44
CA THR A 508 25.98 6.74 4.07
C THR A 508 26.28 7.99 4.90
N GLY A 509 25.47 9.04 4.79
CA GLY A 509 25.69 10.34 5.40
C GLY A 509 26.65 11.25 4.63
N LYS A 510 27.16 10.83 3.45
CA LYS A 510 28.09 11.64 2.66
C LYS A 510 27.37 12.86 2.06
N GLY A 511 27.83 14.05 2.41
CA GLY A 511 27.34 15.31 1.81
C GLY A 511 25.98 15.79 2.33
N VAL A 512 25.37 15.12 3.29
CA VAL A 512 24.13 15.59 3.94
C VAL A 512 24.43 16.75 4.89
N SER A 513 23.46 17.63 5.12
CA SER A 513 23.62 18.74 6.06
C SER A 513 23.60 18.26 7.53
N ASN A 514 24.03 19.13 8.45
CA ASN A 514 23.97 18.82 9.89
C ASN A 514 22.54 18.56 10.36
N ASP A 515 21.58 19.38 9.93
CA ASP A 515 20.16 19.22 10.30
C ASP A 515 19.59 17.90 9.78
N GLN A 516 19.91 17.52 8.54
CA GLN A 516 19.51 16.23 7.97
C GLN A 516 20.08 15.07 8.77
N MET A 517 21.37 15.12 9.11
CA MET A 517 22.03 14.07 9.93
C MET A 517 21.45 14.01 11.34
N GLU A 518 21.14 15.15 11.94
CA GLU A 518 20.51 15.24 13.26
C GLU A 518 19.15 14.55 13.25
N VAL A 519 18.28 14.89 12.28
CA VAL A 519 16.93 14.32 12.20
C VAL A 519 16.98 12.83 11.88
N GLN A 520 17.86 12.40 10.97
CA GLN A 520 18.04 10.98 10.66
C GLN A 520 18.47 10.19 11.91
N THR A 521 19.43 10.72 12.67
CA THR A 521 19.92 10.09 13.92
C THR A 521 18.82 10.05 14.98
N TYR A 522 18.10 11.16 15.15
CA TYR A 522 16.97 11.28 16.07
C TYR A 522 15.88 10.26 15.75
N LEU A 523 15.46 10.19 14.50
CA LEU A 523 14.44 9.26 14.05
C LEU A 523 14.88 7.80 14.21
N LYS A 524 16.11 7.48 13.81
CA LYS A 524 16.71 6.15 13.99
C LYS A 524 16.66 5.70 15.45
N LYS A 525 17.00 6.60 16.38
CA LYS A 525 16.96 6.32 17.82
C LYS A 525 15.55 6.03 18.30
N LEU A 526 14.56 6.85 17.91
CA LEU A 526 13.15 6.67 18.27
C LEU A 526 12.55 5.38 17.70
N LEU A 527 12.80 5.07 16.43
CA LEU A 527 12.28 3.86 15.78
C LEU A 527 12.82 2.60 16.46
N ASN A 528 14.14 2.54 16.72
CA ASN A 528 14.75 1.40 17.39
C ASN A 528 14.30 1.28 18.85
N TRP A 529 14.12 2.42 19.55
CA TRP A 529 13.56 2.41 20.90
C TRP A 529 12.11 1.90 20.89
N ARG A 530 11.25 2.41 19.97
CA ARG A 530 9.87 1.98 19.81
C ARG A 530 9.77 0.47 19.59
N LYS A 531 10.58 -0.08 18.70
CA LYS A 531 10.64 -1.52 18.38
C LYS A 531 10.84 -2.38 19.61
N ASN A 532 11.62 -1.88 20.58
CA ASN A 532 11.97 -2.58 21.83
C ASN A 532 11.05 -2.21 23.02
N ASN A 533 10.00 -1.42 22.80
CA ASN A 533 9.08 -0.98 23.84
C ASN A 533 7.61 -1.28 23.50
N PRO A 534 7.15 -2.53 23.73
CA PRO A 534 5.79 -2.96 23.37
C PRO A 534 4.67 -2.13 23.99
N VAL A 535 4.93 -1.41 25.07
CA VAL A 535 3.95 -0.50 25.70
C VAL A 535 3.45 0.58 24.74
N ILE A 536 4.27 0.98 23.77
CA ILE A 536 3.86 1.94 22.73
C ILE A 536 2.81 1.33 21.80
N ALA A 537 2.96 0.06 21.46
CA ALA A 537 2.02 -0.65 20.58
C ALA A 537 0.72 -1.06 21.29
N THR A 538 0.85 -1.61 22.52
CA THR A 538 -0.26 -2.29 23.22
C THR A 538 -0.80 -1.54 24.42
N GLY A 539 -0.04 -0.59 24.98
CA GLY A 539 -0.39 0.13 26.19
C GLY A 539 -1.63 1.01 26.06
N SER A 540 -2.21 1.35 27.20
CA SER A 540 -3.26 2.34 27.30
C SER A 540 -2.73 3.76 27.08
N ILE A 541 -3.62 4.68 26.77
CA ILE A 541 -3.33 6.12 26.71
C ILE A 541 -4.04 6.79 27.86
N LEU A 542 -3.35 7.73 28.49
CA LEU A 542 -3.93 8.75 29.36
C LEU A 542 -3.38 10.09 28.90
N HIS A 543 -4.22 11.05 28.56
CA HIS A 543 -3.76 12.35 28.12
C HIS A 543 -4.44 13.48 28.90
N PHE A 544 -3.73 14.57 29.03
CA PHE A 544 -4.15 15.74 29.80
C PHE A 544 -4.43 16.88 28.82
N ALA A 545 -5.51 17.64 29.06
CA ALA A 545 -5.84 18.80 28.23
C ALA A 545 -4.62 19.74 28.13
N PRO A 546 -4.28 20.24 26.95
CA PRO A 546 -3.14 21.16 26.78
C PRO A 546 -3.30 22.44 27.57
N PHE A 547 -2.20 23.03 28.00
CA PHE A 547 -2.14 24.30 28.71
C PHE A 547 -0.87 25.05 28.36
N ASP A 548 -0.91 26.32 28.16
CA ASP A 548 0.25 27.18 27.91
C ASP A 548 1.25 26.62 26.88
N GLY A 549 0.75 26.10 25.76
CA GLY A 549 1.58 25.50 24.70
C GLY A 549 2.24 24.16 25.08
N ILE A 550 1.72 23.49 26.10
CA ILE A 550 2.18 22.18 26.57
C ILE A 550 1.07 21.15 26.41
N TYR A 551 1.40 20.01 25.80
CA TYR A 551 0.53 18.84 25.77
C TYR A 551 1.24 17.63 26.35
N VAL A 552 0.59 16.94 27.31
CA VAL A 552 1.16 15.79 28.00
C VAL A 552 0.25 14.58 27.85
N TYR A 553 0.82 13.47 27.47
CA TYR A 553 0.13 12.19 27.47
C TYR A 553 1.07 11.05 27.90
N PHE A 554 0.47 9.93 28.28
CA PHE A 554 1.15 8.75 28.76
C PHE A 554 0.76 7.54 27.92
N ARG A 555 1.76 6.67 27.68
CA ARG A 555 1.55 5.29 27.25
C ARG A 555 1.91 4.39 28.41
N TYR A 556 1.01 3.52 28.81
CA TYR A 556 1.27 2.73 30.01
C TYR A 556 0.60 1.35 29.99
N ASN A 557 1.20 0.44 30.74
CA ASN A 557 0.64 -0.84 31.14
C ASN A 557 1.02 -1.11 32.59
N LYS A 558 0.83 -2.34 33.08
CA LYS A 558 1.18 -2.72 34.47
C LYS A 558 2.69 -2.64 34.76
N GLU A 559 3.52 -2.76 33.73
CA GLU A 559 4.98 -2.90 33.86
C GLU A 559 5.72 -1.59 33.58
N LYS A 560 5.21 -0.79 32.65
CA LYS A 560 5.94 0.36 32.13
C LYS A 560 5.03 1.57 31.92
N THR A 561 5.58 2.75 32.20
CA THR A 561 4.94 4.05 31.95
C THR A 561 5.91 4.90 31.12
N ILE A 562 5.42 5.40 30.00
CA ILE A 562 6.12 6.37 29.15
C ILE A 562 5.35 7.67 29.22
N MET A 563 6.02 8.75 29.62
CA MET A 563 5.49 10.11 29.62
C MET A 563 5.99 10.84 28.38
N VAL A 564 5.09 11.45 27.64
CA VAL A 564 5.41 12.27 26.47
C VAL A 564 4.97 13.69 26.71
N VAL A 565 5.87 14.64 26.55
CA VAL A 565 5.63 16.05 26.77
C VAL A 565 5.96 16.83 25.51
N MET A 566 4.96 17.42 24.89
CA MET A 566 5.13 18.34 23.78
C MET A 566 5.20 19.76 24.33
N ASN A 567 6.32 20.44 24.18
CA ASN A 567 6.49 21.86 24.46
C ASN A 567 6.63 22.62 23.15
N LYS A 568 5.59 23.30 22.71
CA LYS A 568 5.59 24.08 21.48
C LYS A 568 6.12 25.51 21.67
N ASN A 569 6.33 25.92 22.93
CA ASN A 569 6.80 27.27 23.24
C ASN A 569 8.22 27.51 22.67
N PRO A 570 8.55 28.75 22.29
CA PRO A 570 9.89 29.13 21.82
C PRO A 570 10.90 29.20 22.97
N VAL A 571 10.48 28.94 24.22
CA VAL A 571 11.30 28.96 25.42
C VAL A 571 11.17 27.66 26.19
N PRO A 572 12.21 27.25 26.95
CA PRO A 572 12.10 26.14 27.88
C PRO A 572 11.04 26.41 28.96
N VAL A 573 10.35 25.33 29.36
CA VAL A 573 9.31 25.42 30.42
C VAL A 573 9.59 24.44 31.54
N LYS A 574 9.07 24.74 32.73
CA LYS A 574 9.01 23.81 33.86
C LYS A 574 7.56 23.41 34.08
N ILE A 575 7.27 22.12 34.02
CA ILE A 575 5.93 21.58 34.25
C ILE A 575 5.81 20.98 35.64
N ASP A 576 4.76 21.33 36.38
CA ASP A 576 4.46 20.79 37.71
C ASP A 576 3.96 19.34 37.58
N VAL A 577 4.69 18.40 38.12
CA VAL A 577 4.40 16.96 38.09
C VAL A 577 3.16 16.60 38.89
N LYS A 578 2.76 17.42 39.87
CA LYS A 578 1.57 17.19 40.72
C LYS A 578 0.31 17.05 39.89
N ARG A 579 0.23 17.75 38.76
CA ARG A 579 -0.91 17.65 37.83
C ARG A 579 -1.13 16.23 37.34
N PHE A 580 -0.09 15.43 37.27
CA PHE A 580 -0.10 14.07 36.72
C PHE A 580 -0.06 12.99 37.80
N ALA A 581 -0.44 13.35 39.05
CA ALA A 581 -0.35 12.47 40.22
C ALA A 581 -1.13 11.16 40.06
N GLU A 582 -2.22 11.14 39.29
CA GLU A 582 -3.03 9.93 39.06
C GLU A 582 -2.24 8.80 38.38
N ILE A 583 -1.19 9.10 37.60
CA ILE A 583 -0.34 8.11 36.92
C ILE A 583 1.10 8.11 37.44
N LEU A 584 1.57 9.20 38.01
CA LEU A 584 2.94 9.37 38.50
C LEU A 584 3.10 9.13 40.02
N LYS A 585 1.97 8.87 40.76
CA LYS A 585 2.03 8.64 42.22
C LYS A 585 3.03 7.52 42.57
N GLY A 586 3.98 7.87 43.41
CA GLY A 586 5.05 6.95 43.87
C GLY A 586 6.24 6.84 42.92
N LYS A 587 6.19 7.41 41.75
CA LYS A 587 7.30 7.49 40.80
C LYS A 587 8.18 8.68 41.11
N LYS A 588 9.51 8.53 41.01
CA LYS A 588 10.45 9.58 41.40
C LYS A 588 11.48 9.91 40.32
N LYS A 589 11.70 8.98 39.41
CA LYS A 589 12.75 9.08 38.39
C LYS A 589 12.19 8.75 37.01
N ALA A 590 12.80 9.32 36.01
CA ALA A 590 12.60 8.96 34.61
C ALA A 590 13.93 9.08 33.85
N GLU A 591 13.99 8.45 32.70
CA GLU A 591 15.08 8.59 31.74
C GLU A 591 14.55 9.27 30.48
N ASN A 592 15.24 10.30 30.00
CA ASN A 592 14.92 10.88 28.67
C ASN A 592 15.44 9.94 27.58
N ILE A 593 14.55 9.41 26.78
CA ILE A 593 14.87 8.38 25.77
C ILE A 593 15.82 8.91 24.69
N ILE A 594 15.75 10.20 24.38
CA ILE A 594 16.59 10.80 23.33
C ILE A 594 17.99 11.08 23.83
N THR A 595 18.14 11.67 25.00
CA THR A 595 19.48 12.03 25.54
C THR A 595 20.08 10.91 26.37
N GLY A 596 19.29 10.05 26.99
CA GLY A 596 19.73 9.04 27.98
C GLY A 596 19.90 9.61 29.37
N ASP A 597 19.59 10.90 29.59
CA ASP A 597 19.78 11.56 30.87
C ASP A 597 18.72 11.14 31.88
N PRO A 598 19.13 10.91 33.14
CA PRO A 598 18.22 10.71 34.25
C PRO A 598 17.52 12.03 34.60
N VAL A 599 16.21 11.96 34.85
CA VAL A 599 15.38 13.13 35.20
C VAL A 599 14.63 12.86 36.48
N SER A 600 14.70 13.79 37.43
CA SER A 600 13.85 13.78 38.62
C SER A 600 12.45 14.21 38.26
N ILE A 601 11.43 13.46 38.71
CA ILE A 601 10.00 13.75 38.49
C ILE A 601 9.27 13.97 39.83
N GLN A 602 9.96 14.51 40.83
CA GLN A 602 9.34 14.73 42.16
C GLN A 602 8.50 16.02 42.22
N ASP A 603 8.99 17.09 41.62
CA ASP A 603 8.31 18.40 41.67
C ASP A 603 8.07 18.98 40.29
N ASN A 604 9.11 19.26 39.53
CA ASN A 604 9.04 19.87 38.20
C ASN A 604 9.95 19.14 37.21
N ILE A 605 9.52 19.08 35.96
CA ILE A 605 10.32 18.61 34.84
C ILE A 605 10.60 19.80 33.90
N ALA A 606 11.89 20.03 33.60
CA ALA A 606 12.31 21.00 32.61
C ALA A 606 12.19 20.37 31.20
N VAL A 607 11.52 21.06 30.30
CA VAL A 607 11.34 20.63 28.90
C VAL A 607 11.88 21.73 27.99
N PRO A 608 12.83 21.44 27.10
CA PRO A 608 13.38 22.44 26.16
C PRO A 608 12.30 23.06 25.26
N SER A 609 12.60 24.20 24.68
CA SER A 609 11.77 24.86 23.67
C SER A 609 11.53 23.95 22.45
N LYS A 610 10.40 24.06 21.79
CA LYS A 610 10.03 23.34 20.55
C LYS A 610 10.48 21.87 20.56
N THR A 611 10.09 21.13 21.60
CA THR A 611 10.54 19.76 21.82
C THR A 611 9.38 18.84 22.20
N THR A 612 9.37 17.64 21.67
CA THR A 612 8.63 16.51 22.24
C THR A 612 9.61 15.63 23.02
N ALA A 613 9.58 15.77 24.34
CA ALA A 613 10.39 14.94 25.23
C ALA A 613 9.66 13.63 25.54
N VAL A 614 10.40 12.53 25.49
CA VAL A 614 9.89 11.18 25.77
C VAL A 614 10.64 10.62 26.96
N PHE A 615 9.92 10.28 28.03
CA PHE A 615 10.50 9.81 29.28
C PHE A 615 10.02 8.39 29.61
N SER A 616 10.95 7.49 29.88
CA SER A 616 10.66 6.20 30.51
C SER A 616 10.61 6.40 32.02
N VAL A 617 9.45 6.26 32.63
CA VAL A 617 9.19 6.54 34.05
C VAL A 617 9.40 5.30 34.89
N GLU A 618 10.11 5.45 36.02
CA GLU A 618 10.43 4.39 36.98
C GLU A 618 9.76 4.60 38.35
#